data_3faf875de734dc39a15ab2db299364d0
#
_entry.id   3faf875de734dc39a15ab2db299364d0
#
_cell.length_a   1.000
_cell.length_b   1.000
_cell.length_c   1.000
_cell.angle_alpha   90.00
_cell.angle_beta   90.00
_cell.angle_gamma   90.00
#
_symmetry.space_group_name_H-M   'P 1'
#
loop_
_entity.id
_entity.type
_entity.pdbx_description
1 polymer ?
#
loop_
_entity_poly.entity_id
_entity_poly.type
_entity_poly.pdbx_seq_one_letter_code
_entity_poly.pdbx_strand_id
1 'polypeptide(L)'
;TGLMWQQDPGEKMSYEQVVAGAESFNLAGYDDWRLPTIKELYSLILFSGVDPSGYNGADTSGLVPFIDEVFAFEYGDTDAGERIIDSQFATSTKYVSTTMGNNDTDFGVNFADGRIKGYPTGPMPGQSSGKLFFVLYVRGNTGYGINDFVDNGDGTIRDNATNLTWMQTDSGTAFEWE
;
A
#
# COMPACT_ATOMS: atom_id res chain seq x y z
N THR A 1 4.26 -16.40 1.97
CA THR A 1 3.22 -15.60 2.65
C THR A 1 1.94 -16.40 2.92
N GLY A 2 1.57 -17.33 2.03
CA GLY A 2 0.26 -18.00 2.05
C GLY A 2 -0.89 -17.07 1.64
N LEU A 3 -0.59 -16.01 0.92
CA LEU A 3 -1.56 -15.05 0.36
C LEU A 3 -1.77 -15.34 -1.12
N MET A 4 -3.02 -15.13 -1.56
CA MET A 4 -3.41 -15.13 -2.98
C MET A 4 -3.96 -13.76 -3.30
N TRP A 5 -3.61 -13.21 -4.47
CA TRP A 5 -3.91 -11.87 -4.89
C TRP A 5 -4.77 -11.83 -6.14
N GLN A 6 -5.68 -10.87 -6.23
CA GLN A 6 -6.24 -10.42 -7.48
C GLN A 6 -5.09 -9.92 -8.38
N GLN A 7 -5.11 -10.26 -9.66
CA GLN A 7 -4.03 -9.90 -10.60
C GLN A 7 -4.24 -8.52 -11.21
N ASP A 8 -5.48 -8.20 -11.57
CA ASP A 8 -5.85 -6.96 -12.26
C ASP A 8 -6.68 -6.08 -11.32
N PRO A 9 -6.20 -4.87 -10.96
CA PRO A 9 -6.90 -3.98 -10.03
C PRO A 9 -8.18 -3.39 -10.63
N GLY A 10 -8.38 -3.44 -11.94
CA GLY A 10 -9.48 -2.80 -12.64
C GLY A 10 -9.40 -1.27 -12.56
N GLU A 11 -10.54 -0.61 -12.70
CA GLU A 11 -10.67 0.84 -12.65
C GLU A 11 -10.53 1.37 -11.22
N LYS A 12 -10.05 2.61 -11.10
CA LYS A 12 -10.04 3.32 -9.82
C LYS A 12 -11.45 3.58 -9.30
N MET A 13 -11.64 3.46 -8.01
CA MET A 13 -12.92 3.70 -7.35
C MET A 13 -12.74 4.48 -6.04
N SER A 14 -13.82 5.02 -5.49
CA SER A 14 -13.78 5.68 -4.19
C SER A 14 -13.41 4.69 -3.07
N TYR A 15 -12.86 5.18 -1.97
CA TYR A 15 -12.50 4.32 -0.84
C TYR A 15 -13.71 3.53 -0.29
N GLU A 16 -14.89 4.16 -0.26
CA GLU A 16 -16.13 3.50 0.14
C GLU A 16 -16.48 2.33 -0.78
N GLN A 17 -16.34 2.52 -2.11
CA GLN A 17 -16.57 1.46 -3.09
C GLN A 17 -15.53 0.33 -2.96
N VAL A 18 -14.25 0.67 -2.69
CA VAL A 18 -13.19 -0.32 -2.45
C VAL A 18 -13.53 -1.21 -1.26
N VAL A 19 -14.00 -0.62 -0.14
CA VAL A 19 -14.38 -1.38 1.05
C VAL A 19 -15.62 -2.25 0.80
N ALA A 20 -16.67 -1.67 0.22
CA ALA A 20 -17.91 -2.40 -0.07
C ALA A 20 -17.70 -3.50 -1.13
N GLY A 21 -16.81 -3.26 -2.08
CA GLY A 21 -16.47 -4.22 -3.14
C GLY A 21 -15.92 -5.52 -2.60
N ALA A 22 -15.13 -5.49 -1.53
CA ALA A 22 -14.55 -6.69 -0.91
C ALA A 22 -15.62 -7.70 -0.47
N GLU A 23 -16.76 -7.21 0.04
CA GLU A 23 -17.83 -8.07 0.57
C GLU A 23 -18.53 -8.92 -0.49
N SER A 24 -18.50 -8.47 -1.74
CA SER A 24 -19.17 -9.14 -2.86
C SER A 24 -18.20 -9.68 -3.90
N PHE A 25 -16.89 -9.48 -3.70
CA PHE A 25 -15.89 -9.89 -4.67
C PHE A 25 -15.75 -11.41 -4.72
N ASN A 26 -15.90 -11.96 -5.93
CA ASN A 26 -15.73 -13.38 -6.19
C ASN A 26 -14.80 -13.57 -7.38
N LEU A 27 -13.76 -14.33 -7.21
CA LEU A 27 -12.77 -14.61 -8.24
C LEU A 27 -12.21 -16.02 -8.07
N ALA A 28 -12.04 -16.74 -9.17
CA ALA A 28 -11.51 -18.10 -9.21
C ALA A 28 -12.28 -19.11 -8.31
N GLY A 29 -13.57 -18.85 -8.06
CA GLY A 29 -14.43 -19.70 -7.21
C GLY A 29 -14.27 -19.48 -5.71
N TYR A 30 -13.59 -18.41 -5.30
CA TYR A 30 -13.44 -18.01 -3.90
C TYR A 30 -14.23 -16.73 -3.62
N ASP A 31 -14.80 -16.63 -2.43
CA ASP A 31 -15.63 -15.52 -1.92
C ASP A 31 -15.10 -14.93 -0.59
N ASP A 32 -13.93 -15.35 -0.15
CA ASP A 32 -13.27 -14.89 1.08
C ASP A 32 -12.20 -13.82 0.83
N TRP A 33 -12.37 -13.07 -0.25
CA TRP A 33 -11.50 -11.94 -0.59
C TRP A 33 -11.73 -10.76 0.35
N ARG A 34 -10.68 -10.01 0.61
CA ARG A 34 -10.71 -8.87 1.50
C ARG A 34 -9.75 -7.78 1.04
N LEU A 35 -9.94 -6.58 1.58
CA LEU A 35 -8.99 -5.49 1.41
C LEU A 35 -7.69 -5.84 2.16
N PRO A 36 -6.51 -5.70 1.55
CA PRO A 36 -5.24 -5.99 2.21
C PRO A 36 -4.95 -5.03 3.35
N THR A 37 -4.21 -5.48 4.35
CA THR A 37 -3.51 -4.57 5.27
C THR A 37 -2.33 -3.90 4.58
N ILE A 38 -1.80 -2.81 5.16
CA ILE A 38 -0.62 -2.13 4.60
C ILE A 38 0.60 -3.05 4.51
N LYS A 39 0.82 -3.93 5.50
CA LYS A 39 1.95 -4.87 5.48
C LYS A 39 1.80 -5.94 4.40
N GLU A 40 0.58 -6.39 4.15
CA GLU A 40 0.31 -7.33 3.06
C GLU A 40 0.58 -6.66 1.71
N LEU A 41 -0.03 -5.51 1.44
CA LEU A 41 0.13 -4.83 0.17
C LEU A 41 1.59 -4.39 -0.06
N TYR A 42 2.26 -3.86 0.97
CA TYR A 42 3.67 -3.49 0.90
C TYR A 42 4.59 -4.67 0.56
N SER A 43 4.21 -5.91 0.90
CA SER A 43 4.99 -7.10 0.56
C SER A 43 5.13 -7.35 -0.95
N LEU A 44 4.32 -6.69 -1.77
CA LEU A 44 4.40 -6.75 -3.24
C LEU A 44 5.42 -5.78 -3.84
N ILE A 45 5.99 -4.86 -3.05
CA ILE A 45 6.95 -3.88 -3.58
C ILE A 45 8.24 -4.58 -4.02
N LEU A 46 8.63 -4.30 -5.26
CA LEU A 46 9.96 -4.61 -5.81
C LEU A 46 10.80 -3.33 -5.80
N PHE A 47 11.97 -3.39 -5.17
CA PHE A 47 12.88 -2.24 -5.05
C PHE A 47 13.76 -2.03 -6.30
N SER A 48 13.41 -2.67 -7.42
CA SER A 48 14.01 -2.48 -8.74
C SER A 48 13.29 -1.45 -9.61
N GLY A 49 12.21 -0.84 -9.12
CA GLY A 49 11.48 0.21 -9.82
C GLY A 49 12.30 1.50 -9.99
N VAL A 50 11.85 2.36 -10.88
CA VAL A 50 12.45 3.67 -11.15
C VAL A 50 11.48 4.76 -10.67
N ASP A 51 11.90 5.53 -9.65
CA ASP A 51 11.07 6.60 -9.08
C ASP A 51 10.86 7.75 -10.10
N PRO A 52 9.64 7.99 -10.57
CA PRO A 52 9.33 9.06 -11.51
C PRO A 52 9.08 10.40 -10.83
N SER A 53 9.41 10.57 -9.54
CA SER A 53 9.22 11.83 -8.81
C SER A 53 9.96 12.96 -9.51
N GLY A 54 9.22 14.03 -9.83
CA GLY A 54 9.75 15.16 -10.60
C GLY A 54 9.64 15.01 -12.13
N TYR A 55 9.23 13.86 -12.64
CA TYR A 55 8.89 13.72 -14.04
C TYR A 55 7.51 14.33 -14.33
N ASN A 56 7.44 15.25 -15.28
CA ASN A 56 6.21 15.98 -15.64
C ASN A 56 5.69 15.61 -17.05
N GLY A 57 6.26 14.59 -17.67
CA GLY A 57 5.81 14.08 -18.98
C GLY A 57 4.66 13.08 -18.84
N ALA A 58 4.08 12.68 -19.98
CA ALA A 58 3.05 11.63 -20.07
C ALA A 58 3.60 10.30 -20.60
N ASP A 59 4.83 10.27 -21.13
CA ASP A 59 5.46 9.05 -21.67
C ASP A 59 5.94 8.15 -20.52
N THR A 60 5.31 6.99 -20.37
CA THR A 60 5.66 5.99 -19.35
C THR A 60 6.57 4.90 -19.85
N SER A 61 6.96 4.90 -21.13
CA SER A 61 7.71 3.81 -21.78
C SER A 61 9.09 3.53 -21.17
N GLY A 62 9.70 4.53 -20.53
CA GLY A 62 10.98 4.40 -19.82
C GLY A 62 10.87 4.20 -18.31
N LEU A 63 9.65 4.08 -17.77
CA LEU A 63 9.42 3.91 -16.35
C LEU A 63 9.28 2.43 -15.99
N VAL A 64 9.73 2.09 -14.78
CA VAL A 64 9.62 0.73 -14.24
C VAL A 64 8.87 0.84 -12.91
N PRO A 65 7.66 0.26 -12.79
CA PRO A 65 6.91 0.30 -11.55
C PRO A 65 7.56 -0.57 -10.47
N PHE A 66 7.21 -0.32 -9.22
CA PHE A 66 7.71 -1.05 -8.05
C PHE A 66 6.85 -2.29 -7.72
N ILE A 67 6.35 -2.96 -8.75
CA ILE A 67 5.56 -4.20 -8.64
C ILE A 67 5.94 -5.15 -9.78
N ASP A 68 5.80 -6.45 -9.55
CA ASP A 68 6.09 -7.48 -10.54
C ASP A 68 5.14 -7.40 -11.74
N GLU A 69 5.66 -7.62 -12.95
CA GLU A 69 4.91 -7.59 -14.22
C GLU A 69 3.77 -8.61 -14.33
N VAL A 70 3.74 -9.59 -13.43
CA VAL A 70 2.60 -10.53 -13.33
C VAL A 70 1.31 -9.83 -12.92
N PHE A 71 1.40 -8.69 -12.24
CA PHE A 71 0.26 -7.85 -11.91
C PHE A 71 -0.01 -6.82 -13.01
N ALA A 72 -1.25 -6.63 -13.37
CA ALA A 72 -1.64 -5.48 -14.17
C ALA A 72 -1.39 -4.19 -13.37
N PHE A 73 -0.74 -3.22 -13.98
CA PHE A 73 -0.39 -1.96 -13.34
C PHE A 73 -0.61 -0.80 -14.30
N GLU A 74 -1.20 0.28 -13.79
CA GLU A 74 -1.39 1.51 -14.52
C GLU A 74 -0.85 2.70 -13.73
N TYR A 75 -0.18 3.61 -14.43
CA TYR A 75 0.13 4.94 -13.91
C TYR A 75 -1.12 5.81 -13.83
N GLY A 76 -1.01 6.99 -13.23
CA GLY A 76 -2.08 7.98 -13.25
C GLY A 76 -2.43 8.42 -14.68
N ASP A 77 -3.71 8.64 -14.95
CA ASP A 77 -4.25 9.05 -16.24
C ASP A 77 -3.96 10.55 -16.49
N THR A 78 -2.90 10.83 -17.26
CA THR A 78 -2.51 12.19 -17.59
C THR A 78 -3.50 12.88 -18.53
N ASP A 79 -4.26 12.15 -19.32
CA ASP A 79 -5.31 12.70 -20.20
C ASP A 79 -6.51 13.16 -19.38
N ALA A 80 -6.78 12.50 -18.24
CA ALA A 80 -7.76 12.96 -17.24
C ALA A 80 -7.22 14.06 -16.29
N GLY A 81 -5.96 14.50 -16.48
CA GLY A 81 -5.32 15.53 -15.66
C GLY A 81 -4.69 15.04 -14.38
N GLU A 82 -4.50 13.73 -14.22
CA GLU A 82 -3.75 13.14 -13.12
C GLU A 82 -2.24 13.26 -13.36
N ARG A 83 -1.47 13.14 -12.29
CA ARG A 83 -0.02 12.96 -12.41
C ARG A 83 0.28 11.47 -12.61
N ILE A 84 1.38 11.14 -13.26
CA ILE A 84 1.84 9.75 -13.40
C ILE A 84 1.85 9.00 -12.06
N ILE A 85 2.24 9.68 -10.97
CA ILE A 85 2.26 9.09 -9.64
C ILE A 85 0.90 9.06 -8.94
N ASP A 86 -0.20 9.47 -9.56
CA ASP A 86 -1.54 9.31 -8.99
C ASP A 86 -2.08 7.89 -9.25
N SER A 87 -1.30 6.89 -8.82
CA SER A 87 -1.54 5.44 -8.90
C SER A 87 -1.53 4.82 -7.51
N GLN A 88 -2.41 5.31 -6.64
CA GLN A 88 -2.52 4.84 -5.27
C GLN A 88 -3.39 3.59 -5.14
N PHE A 89 -2.92 2.63 -4.34
CA PHE A 89 -3.63 1.42 -3.98
C PHE A 89 -4.11 1.49 -2.54
N ALA A 90 -5.38 1.19 -2.32
CA ALA A 90 -6.02 1.24 -1.01
C ALA A 90 -5.66 0.04 -0.13
N THR A 91 -5.70 0.26 1.18
CA THR A 91 -5.62 -0.80 2.19
C THR A 91 -6.74 -0.67 3.24
N SER A 92 -6.85 -1.67 4.12
CA SER A 92 -7.73 -1.61 5.28
C SER A 92 -7.11 -0.89 6.48
N THR A 93 -5.82 -0.52 6.40
CA THR A 93 -5.07 0.08 7.52
C THR A 93 -5.25 1.58 7.53
N LYS A 94 -5.95 2.09 8.52
CA LYS A 94 -6.19 3.53 8.70
C LYS A 94 -5.27 4.14 9.76
N TYR A 95 -5.05 5.44 9.65
CA TYR A 95 -4.51 6.22 10.76
C TYR A 95 -5.49 6.17 11.96
N VAL A 96 -4.94 6.13 13.16
CA VAL A 96 -5.75 6.11 14.40
C VAL A 96 -6.42 7.46 14.72
N SER A 97 -5.99 8.52 14.03
CA SER A 97 -6.53 9.88 14.14
C SER A 97 -6.67 10.49 12.75
N THR A 98 -7.48 11.53 12.67
CA THR A 98 -7.65 12.29 11.42
C THR A 98 -6.38 13.03 11.02
N THR A 99 -6.17 13.23 9.72
CA THR A 99 -5.05 13.98 9.12
C THR A 99 -5.57 15.00 8.12
N MET A 100 -4.70 15.80 7.52
CA MET A 100 -4.99 16.64 6.34
C MET A 100 -6.34 17.38 6.38
N GLY A 101 -6.56 18.20 7.41
CA GLY A 101 -7.82 18.96 7.55
C GLY A 101 -8.98 18.17 8.13
N ASN A 102 -8.69 17.28 9.06
CA ASN A 102 -9.66 16.44 9.78
C ASN A 102 -10.27 15.31 8.93
N ASN A 103 -9.52 14.80 7.96
CA ASN A 103 -9.93 13.64 7.17
C ASN A 103 -9.51 12.32 7.78
N ASP A 104 -10.39 11.33 7.66
CA ASP A 104 -10.00 9.93 7.78
C ASP A 104 -9.00 9.60 6.67
N THR A 105 -7.94 8.88 7.01
CA THR A 105 -6.82 8.63 6.10
C THR A 105 -6.41 7.17 6.19
N ASP A 106 -6.26 6.51 5.05
CA ASP A 106 -5.66 5.18 4.98
C ASP A 106 -4.15 5.24 4.71
N PHE A 107 -3.45 4.19 5.10
CA PHE A 107 -2.11 3.91 4.61
C PHE A 107 -2.22 3.16 3.29
N GLY A 108 -1.92 3.81 2.19
CA GLY A 108 -1.90 3.17 0.88
C GLY A 108 -0.49 2.97 0.35
N VAL A 109 -0.36 2.07 -0.62
CA VAL A 109 0.88 1.86 -1.37
C VAL A 109 0.77 2.53 -2.72
N ASN A 110 1.86 3.11 -3.17
CA ASN A 110 1.98 3.64 -4.51
C ASN A 110 3.09 2.89 -5.25
N PHE A 111 2.72 2.01 -6.15
CA PHE A 111 3.68 1.23 -6.92
C PHE A 111 4.32 2.02 -8.06
N ALA A 112 3.84 3.23 -8.39
CA ALA A 112 4.50 4.10 -9.35
C ALA A 112 5.82 4.66 -8.79
N ASP A 113 5.88 4.95 -7.48
CA ASP A 113 7.05 5.56 -6.83
C ASP A 113 7.57 4.78 -5.61
N GLY A 114 7.06 3.57 -5.36
CA GLY A 114 7.56 2.65 -4.34
C GLY A 114 7.33 3.08 -2.90
N ARG A 115 6.30 3.89 -2.63
CA ARG A 115 6.11 4.52 -1.30
C ARG A 115 4.82 4.09 -0.61
N ILE A 116 4.89 4.02 0.71
CA ILE A 116 3.71 4.09 1.57
C ILE A 116 3.36 5.57 1.77
N LYS A 117 2.09 5.92 1.57
CA LYS A 117 1.58 7.28 1.76
C LYS A 117 0.26 7.26 2.54
N GLY A 118 -0.05 8.38 3.21
CA GLY A 118 -1.39 8.62 3.74
C GLY A 118 -2.29 9.25 2.68
N TYR A 119 -3.46 8.64 2.46
CA TYR A 119 -4.46 9.12 1.52
C TYR A 119 -5.77 9.42 2.21
N PRO A 120 -6.33 10.64 2.07
CA PRO A 120 -7.68 10.93 2.56
C PRO A 120 -8.70 10.00 1.92
N THR A 121 -9.59 9.42 2.73
CA THR A 121 -10.64 8.51 2.26
C THR A 121 -11.91 9.22 1.83
N GLY A 122 -12.01 10.54 2.09
CA GLY A 122 -13.09 11.41 1.69
C GLY A 122 -12.60 12.67 0.96
N PRO A 123 -13.52 13.59 0.61
CA PRO A 123 -13.17 14.84 -0.03
C PRO A 123 -12.29 15.73 0.85
N MET A 124 -11.24 16.32 0.27
CA MET A 124 -10.43 17.33 0.93
C MET A 124 -11.20 18.66 1.05
N PRO A 125 -10.85 19.54 2.00
CA PRO A 125 -11.45 20.88 2.06
C PRO A 125 -11.36 21.60 0.72
N GLY A 126 -12.53 22.05 0.21
CA GLY A 126 -12.63 22.72 -1.08
C GLY A 126 -12.71 21.80 -2.30
N GLN A 127 -12.71 20.48 -2.12
CA GLN A 127 -12.92 19.51 -3.20
C GLN A 127 -14.32 18.89 -3.08
N SER A 128 -14.94 18.60 -4.21
CA SER A 128 -16.27 17.96 -4.28
C SER A 128 -16.21 16.43 -4.22
N SER A 129 -15.05 15.84 -4.50
CA SER A 129 -14.83 14.41 -4.53
C SER A 129 -13.55 14.02 -3.78
N GLY A 130 -13.51 12.82 -3.23
CA GLY A 130 -12.30 12.22 -2.65
C GLY A 130 -11.36 11.69 -3.74
N LYS A 131 -10.20 11.18 -3.32
CA LYS A 131 -9.31 10.44 -4.19
C LYS A 131 -9.94 9.13 -4.64
N LEU A 132 -9.59 8.72 -5.85
CA LEU A 132 -9.88 7.38 -6.35
C LEU A 132 -8.67 6.46 -6.15
N PHE A 133 -8.93 5.18 -5.97
CA PHE A 133 -7.93 4.17 -5.63
C PHE A 133 -8.03 2.97 -6.56
N PHE A 134 -6.91 2.41 -6.93
CA PHE A 134 -6.83 1.03 -7.34
C PHE A 134 -6.96 0.10 -6.13
N VAL A 135 -7.34 -1.14 -6.35
CA VAL A 135 -7.36 -2.18 -5.32
C VAL A 135 -6.85 -3.51 -5.86
N LEU A 136 -6.04 -4.18 -5.08
CA LEU A 136 -5.72 -5.60 -5.25
C LEU A 136 -6.27 -6.31 -4.03
N TYR A 137 -7.42 -6.97 -4.18
CA TYR A 137 -7.96 -7.79 -3.10
C TYR A 137 -7.06 -8.99 -2.83
N VAL A 138 -7.02 -9.40 -1.57
CA VAL A 138 -6.21 -10.51 -1.08
C VAL A 138 -7.07 -11.51 -0.35
N ARG A 139 -6.67 -12.79 -0.36
CA ARG A 139 -7.25 -13.84 0.46
C ARG A 139 -6.15 -14.74 1.05
N GLY A 140 -6.53 -15.60 1.97
CA GLY A 140 -5.65 -16.60 2.59
C GLY A 140 -5.12 -16.13 3.95
N ASN A 141 -3.88 -16.41 4.28
CA ASN A 141 -3.27 -16.28 5.61
C ASN A 141 -3.53 -14.90 6.28
N THR A 142 -4.51 -14.84 7.18
CA THR A 142 -4.85 -13.62 7.92
C THR A 142 -3.85 -13.27 9.04
N GLY A 143 -2.91 -14.14 9.34
CA GLY A 143 -1.83 -13.91 10.31
C GLY A 143 -0.61 -13.22 9.71
N TYR A 144 -0.55 -13.05 8.36
CA TYR A 144 0.58 -12.39 7.74
C TYR A 144 0.69 -10.91 8.18
N GLY A 145 1.90 -10.51 8.56
CA GLY A 145 2.19 -9.14 8.99
C GLY A 145 1.78 -8.80 10.42
N ILE A 146 1.21 -9.76 11.19
CA ILE A 146 0.97 -9.58 12.62
C ILE A 146 2.27 -9.91 13.36
N ASN A 147 2.81 -8.92 14.09
CA ASN A 147 4.00 -9.12 14.90
C ASN A 147 3.64 -9.79 16.23
N ASP A 148 4.59 -10.58 16.77
CA ASP A 148 4.53 -11.20 18.08
C ASP A 148 5.85 -10.92 18.82
N PHE A 149 5.92 -9.73 19.44
CA PHE A 149 7.14 -9.24 20.08
C PHE A 149 7.27 -9.70 21.51
N VAL A 150 8.47 -10.21 21.85
CA VAL A 150 8.87 -10.61 23.20
C VAL A 150 10.17 -9.92 23.57
N ASP A 151 10.19 -9.24 24.72
CA ASP A 151 11.42 -8.69 25.32
C ASP A 151 12.24 -9.81 25.92
N ASN A 152 13.48 -10.00 25.46
CA ASN A 152 14.39 -11.01 25.97
C ASN A 152 15.06 -10.61 27.29
N GLY A 153 14.95 -9.35 27.72
CA GLY A 153 15.55 -8.81 28.95
C GLY A 153 17.06 -8.59 28.88
N ASP A 154 17.64 -8.64 27.68
CA ASP A 154 19.07 -8.46 27.40
C ASP A 154 19.35 -7.29 26.45
N GLY A 155 18.37 -6.41 26.24
CA GLY A 155 18.43 -5.30 25.26
C GLY A 155 18.03 -5.71 23.85
N THR A 156 17.45 -6.89 23.68
CA THR A 156 16.92 -7.34 22.40
C THR A 156 15.44 -7.70 22.49
N ILE A 157 14.73 -7.56 21.36
CA ILE A 157 13.33 -7.93 21.16
C ILE A 157 13.25 -9.02 20.11
N ARG A 158 12.65 -10.15 20.46
CA ARG A 158 12.33 -11.20 19.50
C ARG A 158 10.94 -10.99 18.92
N ASP A 159 10.82 -11.10 17.60
CA ASP A 159 9.53 -11.25 16.92
C ASP A 159 9.31 -12.71 16.57
N ASN A 160 8.41 -13.39 17.26
CA ASN A 160 8.13 -14.80 17.03
C ASN A 160 7.44 -15.04 15.67
N ALA A 161 6.72 -14.04 15.16
CA ALA A 161 6.03 -14.15 13.87
C ALA A 161 7.01 -14.23 12.68
N THR A 162 8.15 -13.54 12.76
CA THR A 162 9.17 -13.50 11.71
C THR A 162 10.43 -14.31 12.05
N ASN A 163 10.57 -14.71 13.32
CA ASN A 163 11.78 -15.33 13.90
C ASN A 163 13.03 -14.41 13.83
N LEU A 164 12.83 -13.08 13.75
CA LEU A 164 13.90 -12.09 13.79
C LEU A 164 14.09 -11.59 15.22
N THR A 165 15.33 -11.18 15.51
CA THR A 165 15.65 -10.51 16.77
C THR A 165 16.17 -9.10 16.45
N TRP A 166 15.63 -8.11 17.12
CA TRP A 166 15.89 -6.70 16.92
C TRP A 166 16.62 -6.11 18.12
N MET A 167 17.43 -5.10 17.90
CA MET A 167 17.92 -4.24 18.99
C MET A 167 16.72 -3.49 19.58
N GLN A 168 16.66 -3.42 20.92
CA GLN A 168 15.60 -2.70 21.62
C GLN A 168 15.80 -1.19 21.54
N THR A 169 17.06 -0.72 21.50
CA THR A 169 17.44 0.67 21.36
C THR A 169 18.33 0.87 20.14
N ASP A 170 18.43 2.08 19.66
CA ASP A 170 19.41 2.44 18.64
C ASP A 170 20.85 2.41 19.17
N SER A 171 21.83 2.68 18.31
CA SER A 171 23.26 2.71 18.69
C SER A 171 23.63 3.86 19.61
N GLY A 172 22.74 4.83 19.85
CA GLY A 172 23.00 6.09 20.58
C GLY A 172 23.96 7.04 19.86
N THR A 173 24.38 6.72 18.64
CA THR A 173 25.30 7.51 17.82
C THR A 173 24.79 7.55 16.38
N ALA A 174 24.77 8.74 15.78
CA ALA A 174 24.50 8.88 14.36
C ALA A 174 25.71 8.41 13.53
N PHE A 175 25.45 7.60 12.51
CA PHE A 175 26.44 7.17 11.53
C PHE A 175 26.08 7.75 10.17
N GLU A 176 27.09 8.05 9.37
CA GLU A 176 26.89 8.35 7.96
C GLU A 176 26.76 7.03 7.17
N TRP A 177 25.98 7.08 6.11
CA TRP A 177 25.87 5.98 5.17
C TRP A 177 27.04 6.07 4.19
N GLU A 178 27.95 5.09 4.20
CA GLU A 178 29.07 4.94 3.25
C GLU A 178 28.75 3.91 2.18
#